data_8d1dbb75550df7fa59f95fbb6a02489d
#
_entry.id   8d1dbb75550df7fa59f95fbb6a02489d
#
_cell.length_a   1.000
_cell.length_b   1.000
_cell.length_c   1.000
_cell.angle_alpha   90.00
_cell.angle_beta   90.00
_cell.angle_gamma   90.00
#
_symmetry.space_group_name_H-M   'P 1'
#
loop_
_entity.id
_entity.type
_entity.pdbx_description
1 polymer ?
#
loop_
_entity_poly.entity_id
_entity_poly.type
_entity_poly.pdbx_seq_one_letter_code
_entity_poly.pdbx_strand_id
1 'polypeptide(L)'
;GKSSRMGGEDKMFAPLCGVPVLARTLTVLDQAVLVDEIVVAAQPEKLEEVAALVSSAGIRKPVRVVEGGASRAESVLLAALEANEDVEYLAVHDGARPLVLPEQVDDLIRLGQRTYAVAPAVPVTDTVKVADLSGLVLSTPDRSTLFAVQTPQVFQANLLKAALQS
;
A
#
# COMPACT_ATOMS: atom_id res chain seq x y z
N GLY A 1 0.62 -10.16 -2.90
CA GLY A 1 0.44 -10.54 -4.29
C GLY A 1 1.63 -11.38 -4.78
N LYS A 2 1.39 -12.37 -5.64
CA LYS A 2 2.46 -13.21 -6.18
C LYS A 2 3.45 -12.34 -6.97
N SER A 3 4.73 -12.38 -6.58
CA SER A 3 5.85 -11.62 -7.18
C SER A 3 6.26 -12.18 -8.55
N SER A 4 5.33 -12.24 -9.50
CA SER A 4 5.54 -12.89 -10.81
C SER A 4 6.65 -12.24 -11.67
N ARG A 5 7.08 -11.01 -11.32
CA ARG A 5 8.06 -10.24 -12.09
C ARG A 5 9.51 -10.39 -11.60
N MET A 6 9.76 -11.03 -10.47
CA MET A 6 11.07 -11.12 -9.80
C MET A 6 11.66 -12.54 -9.79
N GLY A 7 11.33 -13.38 -10.79
CA GLY A 7 11.93 -14.71 -10.90
C GLY A 7 11.69 -15.67 -9.73
N GLY A 8 10.66 -15.43 -8.91
CA GLY A 8 10.29 -16.26 -7.75
C GLY A 8 10.84 -15.76 -6.40
N GLU A 9 11.72 -14.77 -6.37
CA GLU A 9 12.14 -14.13 -5.12
C GLU A 9 11.02 -13.22 -4.58
N ASP A 10 10.74 -13.34 -3.26
CA ASP A 10 9.77 -12.47 -2.62
C ASP A 10 10.42 -11.11 -2.32
N LYS A 11 10.04 -10.11 -3.12
CA LYS A 11 10.55 -8.74 -3.01
C LYS A 11 10.39 -8.11 -1.62
N MET A 12 9.46 -8.62 -0.79
CA MET A 12 9.24 -8.11 0.57
C MET A 12 10.40 -8.43 1.51
N PHE A 13 11.04 -9.59 1.28
CA PHE A 13 12.19 -10.05 2.06
C PHE A 13 13.53 -9.74 1.42
N ALA A 14 13.54 -9.27 0.17
CA ALA A 14 14.77 -8.86 -0.52
C ALA A 14 15.51 -7.78 0.30
N PRO A 15 16.84 -7.92 0.51
CA PRO A 15 17.60 -6.96 1.28
C PRO A 15 17.83 -5.67 0.48
N LEU A 16 17.47 -4.55 1.05
CA LEU A 16 17.84 -3.22 0.57
C LEU A 16 18.82 -2.61 1.56
N CYS A 17 20.11 -2.56 1.19
CA CYS A 17 21.20 -2.18 2.11
C CYS A 17 21.17 -3.00 3.42
N GLY A 18 21.09 -4.32 3.31
CA GLY A 18 21.12 -5.25 4.44
C GLY A 18 19.85 -5.38 5.27
N VAL A 19 18.78 -4.62 4.96
CA VAL A 19 17.50 -4.67 5.68
C VAL A 19 16.39 -5.07 4.72
N PRO A 20 15.49 -6.01 5.06
CA PRO A 20 14.36 -6.39 4.21
C PRO A 20 13.51 -5.20 3.80
N VAL A 21 13.05 -5.17 2.56
CA VAL A 21 12.21 -4.07 2.01
C VAL A 21 10.99 -3.81 2.88
N LEU A 22 10.29 -4.85 3.32
CA LEU A 22 9.11 -4.69 4.18
C LEU A 22 9.47 -4.05 5.54
N ALA A 23 10.59 -4.45 6.16
CA ALA A 23 11.04 -3.85 7.42
C ALA A 23 11.31 -2.35 7.27
N ARG A 24 11.91 -1.92 6.15
CA ARG A 24 12.11 -0.50 5.86
C ARG A 24 10.80 0.25 5.71
N THR A 25 9.85 -0.33 4.97
CA THR A 25 8.50 0.26 4.82
C THR A 25 7.82 0.42 6.18
N LEU A 26 7.85 -0.61 7.02
CA LEU A 26 7.27 -0.55 8.37
C LEU A 26 7.95 0.50 9.25
N THR A 27 9.28 0.64 9.16
CA THR A 27 10.03 1.68 9.91
C THR A 27 9.57 3.08 9.52
N VAL A 28 9.33 3.35 8.24
CA VAL A 28 8.80 4.65 7.80
C VAL A 28 7.42 4.91 8.37
N LEU A 29 6.53 3.92 8.32
CA LEU A 29 5.17 4.05 8.87
C LEU A 29 5.19 4.20 10.41
N ASP A 30 6.11 3.54 11.11
CA ASP A 30 6.32 3.71 12.54
C ASP A 30 6.76 5.13 12.92
N GLN A 31 7.52 5.80 12.05
CA GLN A 31 8.01 7.16 12.27
C GLN A 31 6.96 8.24 11.93
N ALA A 32 5.98 7.95 11.10
CA ALA A 32 4.90 8.89 10.76
C ALA A 32 4.05 9.19 11.99
N VAL A 33 3.87 10.46 12.32
CA VAL A 33 3.26 10.90 13.60
C VAL A 33 1.77 10.59 13.67
N LEU A 34 1.06 10.67 12.54
CA LEU A 34 -0.38 10.48 12.46
C LEU A 34 -0.81 9.03 12.21
N VAL A 35 0.14 8.10 12.18
CA VAL A 35 -0.16 6.67 12.12
C VAL A 35 -0.21 6.13 13.55
N ASP A 36 -1.34 5.56 13.96
CA ASP A 36 -1.54 5.02 15.31
C ASP A 36 -1.27 3.51 15.37
N GLU A 37 -1.63 2.77 14.34
CA GLU A 37 -1.42 1.33 14.23
C GLU A 37 -1.12 0.92 12.78
N ILE A 38 -0.58 -0.28 12.62
CA ILE A 38 -0.26 -0.86 11.32
C ILE A 38 -0.89 -2.25 11.22
N VAL A 39 -1.61 -2.52 10.13
CA VAL A 39 -2.12 -3.86 9.81
C VAL A 39 -1.45 -4.35 8.53
N VAL A 40 -0.78 -5.49 8.60
CA VAL A 40 -0.05 -6.08 7.48
C VAL A 40 -0.82 -7.28 6.95
N ALA A 41 -1.38 -7.17 5.74
CA ALA A 41 -1.98 -8.31 5.04
C ALA A 41 -0.90 -9.11 4.32
N ALA A 42 -0.73 -10.38 4.69
CA ALA A 42 0.26 -11.29 4.15
C ALA A 42 -0.41 -12.52 3.49
N GLN A 43 0.30 -13.18 2.58
CA GLN A 43 -0.14 -14.47 2.05
C GLN A 43 -0.17 -15.52 3.16
N PRO A 44 -1.12 -16.48 3.16
CA PRO A 44 -1.25 -17.49 4.22
C PRO A 44 0.07 -18.18 4.54
N GLU A 45 0.81 -18.59 3.50
CA GLU A 45 2.09 -19.29 3.60
C GLU A 45 3.25 -18.40 4.09
N LYS A 46 3.03 -17.09 4.24
CA LYS A 46 4.03 -16.10 4.68
C LYS A 46 3.70 -15.44 6.02
N LEU A 47 2.60 -15.81 6.66
CA LEU A 47 2.16 -15.18 7.91
C LEU A 47 3.23 -15.27 9.01
N GLU A 48 3.80 -16.46 9.24
CA GLU A 48 4.82 -16.67 10.27
C GLU A 48 6.11 -15.89 9.95
N GLU A 49 6.54 -15.90 8.68
CA GLU A 49 7.74 -15.20 8.24
C GLU A 49 7.59 -13.67 8.38
N VAL A 50 6.41 -13.14 8.01
CA VAL A 50 6.08 -11.71 8.19
C VAL A 50 5.99 -11.34 9.67
N ALA A 51 5.36 -12.17 10.50
CA ALA A 51 5.26 -11.94 11.94
C ALA A 51 6.64 -11.91 12.61
N ALA A 52 7.54 -12.83 12.24
CA ALA A 52 8.91 -12.87 12.72
C ALA A 52 9.69 -11.61 12.30
N LEU A 53 9.51 -11.16 11.04
CA LEU A 53 10.13 -9.93 10.54
C LEU A 53 9.63 -8.71 11.31
N VAL A 54 8.31 -8.57 11.52
CA VAL A 54 7.71 -7.48 12.31
C VAL A 54 8.30 -7.45 13.72
N SER A 55 8.37 -8.60 14.39
CA SER A 55 8.91 -8.72 15.75
C SER A 55 10.38 -8.30 15.84
N SER A 56 11.16 -8.53 14.78
CA SER A 56 12.59 -8.18 14.73
C SER A 56 12.88 -6.76 14.24
N ALA A 57 11.89 -6.10 13.62
CA ALA A 57 12.08 -4.80 12.97
C ALA A 57 12.15 -3.60 13.95
N GLY A 58 11.89 -3.80 15.25
CA GLY A 58 11.95 -2.74 16.26
C GLY A 58 10.85 -1.68 16.11
N ILE A 59 9.70 -2.06 15.56
CA ILE A 59 8.54 -1.18 15.39
C ILE A 59 7.89 -0.93 16.76
N ARG A 60 7.60 0.31 17.09
CA ARG A 60 7.06 0.74 18.39
C ARG A 60 5.54 0.76 18.40
N LYS A 61 4.93 1.06 17.26
CA LYS A 61 3.47 1.09 17.11
C LYS A 61 2.89 -0.32 17.15
N PRO A 62 1.62 -0.48 17.54
CA PRO A 62 0.93 -1.75 17.41
C PRO A 62 0.94 -2.23 15.95
N VAL A 63 1.37 -3.47 15.73
CA VAL A 63 1.35 -4.12 14.41
C VAL A 63 0.57 -5.41 14.51
N ARG A 64 -0.41 -5.59 13.62
CA ARG A 64 -1.12 -6.86 13.43
C ARG A 64 -0.76 -7.44 12.06
N VAL A 65 -0.52 -8.74 12.01
CA VAL A 65 -0.32 -9.49 10.76
C VAL A 65 -1.56 -10.35 10.54
N VAL A 66 -2.21 -10.16 9.39
CA VAL A 66 -3.46 -10.82 9.05
C VAL A 66 -3.35 -11.52 7.70
N GLU A 67 -4.19 -12.51 7.48
CA GLU A 67 -4.27 -13.18 6.18
C GLU A 67 -4.84 -12.24 5.12
N GLY A 68 -4.17 -12.16 3.97
CA GLY A 68 -4.65 -11.42 2.81
C GLY A 68 -5.57 -12.29 1.95
N GLY A 69 -6.39 -11.62 1.14
CA GLY A 69 -7.31 -12.28 0.22
C GLY A 69 -6.68 -12.65 -1.14
N ALA A 70 -7.49 -13.20 -2.03
CA ALA A 70 -7.09 -13.61 -3.38
C ALA A 70 -6.74 -12.42 -4.29
N SER A 71 -7.25 -11.23 -3.98
CA SER A 71 -6.98 -9.98 -4.70
C SER A 71 -6.39 -8.90 -3.79
N ARG A 72 -5.86 -7.83 -4.41
CA ARG A 72 -5.41 -6.63 -3.66
C ARG A 72 -6.57 -5.98 -2.92
N ALA A 73 -7.73 -5.86 -3.56
CA ALA A 73 -8.92 -5.25 -2.97
C ALA A 73 -9.40 -6.06 -1.75
N GLU A 74 -9.47 -7.37 -1.88
CA GLU A 74 -9.85 -8.26 -0.78
C GLU A 74 -8.85 -8.21 0.38
N SER A 75 -7.54 -8.20 0.09
CA SER A 75 -6.50 -8.06 1.13
C SER A 75 -6.62 -6.73 1.88
N VAL A 76 -6.94 -5.63 1.18
CA VAL A 76 -7.19 -4.33 1.79
C VAL A 76 -8.45 -4.36 2.66
N LEU A 77 -9.52 -5.00 2.19
CA LEU A 77 -10.74 -5.14 2.98
C LEU A 77 -10.51 -5.92 4.27
N LEU A 78 -9.86 -7.08 4.17
CA LEU A 78 -9.56 -7.92 5.36
C LEU A 78 -8.70 -7.15 6.37
N ALA A 79 -7.65 -6.47 5.91
CA ALA A 79 -6.83 -5.64 6.80
C ALA A 79 -7.63 -4.45 7.40
N ALA A 80 -8.51 -3.83 6.62
CA ALA A 80 -9.33 -2.72 7.09
C ALA A 80 -10.36 -3.16 8.16
N LEU A 81 -10.85 -4.40 8.09
CA LEU A 81 -11.78 -4.95 9.09
C LEU A 81 -11.08 -5.29 10.41
N GLU A 82 -9.77 -5.55 10.37
CA GLU A 82 -8.94 -5.84 11.56
C GLU A 82 -8.39 -4.57 12.23
N ALA A 83 -8.53 -3.40 11.59
CA ALA A 83 -8.18 -2.12 12.22
C ALA A 83 -9.09 -1.82 13.41
N ASN A 84 -8.59 -1.08 14.40
CA ASN A 84 -9.38 -0.67 15.55
C ASN A 84 -10.65 0.04 15.13
N GLU A 85 -11.73 -0.12 15.92
CA GLU A 85 -13.05 0.45 15.61
C GLU A 85 -13.05 1.99 15.60
N ASP A 86 -12.15 2.60 16.38
CA ASP A 86 -12.03 4.05 16.51
C ASP A 86 -11.20 4.70 15.39
N VAL A 87 -10.65 3.91 14.45
CA VAL A 87 -9.87 4.44 13.34
C VAL A 87 -10.77 5.17 12.36
N GLU A 88 -10.52 6.47 12.19
CA GLU A 88 -11.29 7.31 11.28
C GLU A 88 -10.80 7.26 9.83
N TYR A 89 -9.49 7.07 9.62
CA TYR A 89 -8.85 7.05 8.30
C TYR A 89 -7.96 5.84 8.13
N LEU A 90 -7.91 5.31 6.92
CA LEU A 90 -7.06 4.19 6.52
C LEU A 90 -6.10 4.65 5.43
N ALA A 91 -4.80 4.49 5.68
CA ALA A 91 -3.74 4.73 4.72
C ALA A 91 -3.29 3.39 4.10
N VAL A 92 -3.69 3.11 2.88
CA VAL A 92 -3.35 1.88 2.17
C VAL A 92 -2.02 2.04 1.46
N HIS A 93 -1.01 1.28 1.87
CA HIS A 93 0.34 1.38 1.35
C HIS A 93 0.88 0.03 0.84
N ASP A 94 1.62 0.08 -0.27
CA ASP A 94 2.30 -1.10 -0.81
C ASP A 94 3.55 -1.40 0.03
N GLY A 95 3.62 -2.58 0.65
CA GLY A 95 4.76 -2.99 1.49
C GLY A 95 6.12 -3.01 0.77
N ALA A 96 6.13 -3.03 -0.56
CA ALA A 96 7.34 -2.95 -1.40
C ALA A 96 7.69 -1.51 -1.85
N ARG A 97 7.20 -0.47 -1.16
CA ARG A 97 7.53 0.94 -1.43
C ARG A 97 8.21 1.59 -0.23
N PRO A 98 9.48 1.24 0.06
CA PRO A 98 10.17 1.68 1.28
C PRO A 98 10.71 3.11 1.23
N LEU A 99 10.58 3.82 0.11
CA LEU A 99 11.17 5.14 -0.10
C LEU A 99 10.19 6.32 0.11
N VAL A 100 8.99 6.04 0.62
CA VAL A 100 8.09 7.09 1.10
C VAL A 100 8.70 7.74 2.36
N LEU A 101 8.49 9.04 2.55
CA LEU A 101 8.95 9.73 3.75
C LEU A 101 7.83 9.80 4.80
N PRO A 102 8.15 9.74 6.11
CA PRO A 102 7.15 9.85 7.17
C PRO A 102 6.28 11.11 7.05
N GLU A 103 6.89 12.24 6.70
CA GLU A 103 6.21 13.52 6.52
C GLU A 103 5.20 13.48 5.36
N GLN A 104 5.53 12.74 4.28
CA GLN A 104 4.60 12.55 3.14
C GLN A 104 3.37 11.73 3.57
N VAL A 105 3.56 10.72 4.43
CA VAL A 105 2.45 9.94 4.99
C VAL A 105 1.54 10.85 5.81
N ASP A 106 2.10 11.65 6.71
CA ASP A 106 1.36 12.58 7.55
C ASP A 106 0.61 13.64 6.73
N ASP A 107 1.24 14.19 5.68
CA ASP A 107 0.62 15.19 4.81
C ASP A 107 -0.56 14.61 4.03
N LEU A 108 -0.44 13.37 3.55
CA LEU A 108 -1.55 12.67 2.89
C LEU A 108 -2.70 12.38 3.86
N ILE A 109 -2.41 12.02 5.11
CA ILE A 109 -3.44 11.84 6.14
C ILE A 109 -4.17 13.17 6.40
N ARG A 110 -3.44 14.27 6.60
CA ARG A 110 -4.05 15.61 6.79
C ARG A 110 -4.92 16.03 5.60
N LEU A 111 -4.47 15.72 4.38
CA LEU A 111 -5.25 16.00 3.18
C LEU A 111 -6.48 15.10 3.09
N GLY A 112 -6.35 13.81 3.40
CA GLY A 112 -7.46 12.85 3.46
C GLY A 112 -8.54 13.28 4.44
N GLN A 113 -8.17 13.85 5.60
CA GLN A 113 -9.10 14.42 6.58
C GLN A 113 -9.97 15.56 6.04
N ARG A 114 -9.51 16.24 4.98
CA ARG A 114 -10.24 17.35 4.32
C ARG A 114 -11.05 16.88 3.12
N THR A 115 -10.61 15.81 2.45
CA THR A 115 -11.14 15.39 1.13
C THR A 115 -11.81 14.01 1.17
N TYR A 116 -11.75 13.31 2.32
CA TYR A 116 -12.23 11.95 2.55
C TYR A 116 -11.54 10.85 1.73
N ALA A 117 -10.91 11.19 0.62
CA ALA A 117 -10.12 10.29 -0.21
C ALA A 117 -9.01 11.07 -0.92
N VAL A 118 -7.77 10.57 -0.86
CA VAL A 118 -6.62 11.15 -1.55
C VAL A 118 -5.61 10.08 -1.94
N ALA A 119 -5.00 10.25 -3.09
CA ALA A 119 -3.90 9.43 -3.55
C ALA A 119 -2.80 10.32 -4.14
N PRO A 120 -1.52 10.08 -3.78
CA PRO A 120 -0.40 10.75 -4.44
C PRO A 120 -0.27 10.23 -5.87
N ALA A 121 0.12 11.09 -6.78
CA ALA A 121 0.29 10.71 -8.18
C ALA A 121 1.40 11.54 -8.84
N VAL A 122 2.02 11.00 -9.89
CA VAL A 122 2.99 11.69 -10.71
C VAL A 122 2.44 11.82 -12.13
N PRO A 123 2.66 12.96 -12.83
CA PRO A 123 2.28 13.09 -14.23
C PRO A 123 2.95 12.03 -15.10
N VAL A 124 2.22 11.48 -16.06
CA VAL A 124 2.79 10.55 -17.04
C VAL A 124 3.63 11.32 -18.06
N THR A 125 4.90 10.96 -18.19
CA THR A 125 5.85 11.61 -19.10
C THR A 125 5.88 10.96 -20.49
N ASP A 126 5.63 9.64 -20.56
CA ASP A 126 5.65 8.89 -21.80
C ASP A 126 4.33 9.01 -22.58
N THR A 127 4.38 8.76 -23.89
CA THR A 127 3.18 8.67 -24.71
C THR A 127 2.47 7.36 -24.43
N VAL A 128 1.24 7.44 -23.91
CA VAL A 128 0.39 6.26 -23.63
C VAL A 128 -0.43 5.92 -24.88
N LYS A 129 -0.51 4.63 -25.17
CA LYS A 129 -1.37 4.05 -26.22
C LYS A 129 -2.40 3.14 -25.59
N VAL A 130 -3.65 3.27 -26.01
CA VAL A 130 -4.68 2.26 -25.76
C VAL A 130 -4.63 1.30 -26.94
N ALA A 131 -4.46 0.00 -26.64
CA ALA A 131 -4.40 -1.04 -27.66
C ALA A 131 -5.39 -2.16 -27.33
N ASP A 132 -5.80 -2.91 -28.34
CA ASP A 132 -6.56 -4.15 -28.18
C ASP A 132 -5.64 -5.33 -27.75
N LEU A 133 -6.24 -6.50 -27.56
CA LEU A 133 -5.51 -7.71 -27.14
C LEU A 133 -4.51 -8.22 -28.19
N SER A 134 -4.63 -7.79 -29.46
CA SER A 134 -3.67 -8.12 -30.53
C SER A 134 -2.48 -7.15 -30.59
N GLY A 135 -2.54 -6.07 -29.80
CA GLY A 135 -1.51 -5.01 -29.79
C GLY A 135 -1.78 -3.90 -30.80
N LEU A 136 -2.94 -3.92 -31.52
CA LEU A 136 -3.32 -2.83 -32.42
C LEU A 136 -3.70 -1.59 -31.63
N VAL A 137 -3.08 -0.44 -31.95
CA VAL A 137 -3.36 0.84 -31.28
C VAL A 137 -4.73 1.36 -31.67
N LEU A 138 -5.59 1.57 -30.67
CA LEU A 138 -6.95 2.11 -30.83
C LEU A 138 -6.99 3.61 -30.62
N SER A 139 -6.24 4.15 -29.67
CA SER A 139 -6.21 5.59 -29.37
C SER A 139 -4.93 6.03 -28.67
N THR A 140 -4.73 7.33 -28.60
CA THR A 140 -3.64 7.98 -27.87
C THR A 140 -4.25 9.04 -26.97
N PRO A 141 -4.45 8.76 -25.66
CA PRO A 141 -4.98 9.76 -24.73
C PRO A 141 -4.03 10.94 -24.59
N ASP A 142 -4.59 12.11 -24.27
CA ASP A 142 -3.78 13.27 -23.93
C ASP A 142 -3.05 13.02 -22.58
N ARG A 143 -1.72 12.88 -22.63
CA ARG A 143 -0.90 12.60 -21.46
C ARG A 143 -0.95 13.70 -20.41
N SER A 144 -1.33 14.93 -20.76
CA SER A 144 -1.47 16.04 -19.79
C SER A 144 -2.57 15.77 -18.75
N THR A 145 -3.49 14.87 -19.04
CA THR A 145 -4.59 14.45 -18.15
C THR A 145 -4.31 13.12 -17.44
N LEU A 146 -3.15 12.49 -17.69
CA LEU A 146 -2.82 11.17 -17.15
C LEU A 146 -1.84 11.27 -15.98
N PHE A 147 -2.15 10.54 -14.93
CA PHE A 147 -1.33 10.45 -13.73
C PHE A 147 -1.09 8.98 -13.34
N ALA A 148 0.15 8.65 -12.97
CA ALA A 148 0.51 7.36 -12.40
C ALA A 148 0.33 7.44 -10.87
N VAL A 149 -0.70 6.75 -10.36
CA VAL A 149 -1.05 6.75 -8.93
C VAL A 149 -0.01 6.00 -8.12
N GLN A 150 0.34 6.56 -6.97
CA GLN A 150 1.29 6.00 -5.99
C GLN A 150 0.56 5.60 -4.70
N THR A 151 1.32 5.25 -3.67
CA THR A 151 0.82 4.98 -2.31
C THR A 151 1.72 5.69 -1.28
N PRO A 152 1.21 6.00 -0.07
CA PRO A 152 -0.08 5.58 0.52
C PRO A 152 -1.28 6.30 -0.09
N GLN A 153 -2.40 5.58 -0.20
CA GLN A 153 -3.71 6.11 -0.56
C GLN A 153 -4.54 6.22 0.72
N VAL A 154 -5.04 7.39 1.05
CA VAL A 154 -5.74 7.63 2.30
C VAL A 154 -7.23 7.80 2.04
N PHE A 155 -8.04 7.14 2.86
CA PHE A 155 -9.49 7.16 2.76
C PHE A 155 -10.12 7.27 4.15
N GLN A 156 -11.28 7.89 4.23
CA GLN A 156 -12.16 7.75 5.39
C GLN A 156 -12.55 6.27 5.53
N ALA A 157 -12.43 5.71 6.75
CA ALA A 157 -12.47 4.27 6.99
C ALA A 157 -13.78 3.62 6.53
N ASN A 158 -14.92 4.21 6.90
CA ASN A 158 -16.24 3.67 6.53
C ASN A 158 -16.50 3.75 5.02
N LEU A 159 -16.02 4.83 4.37
CA LEU A 159 -16.13 4.99 2.92
C LEU A 159 -15.37 3.87 2.19
N LEU A 160 -14.12 3.62 2.61
CA LEU A 160 -13.31 2.55 1.99
C LEU A 160 -13.93 1.17 2.22
N LYS A 161 -14.32 0.86 3.48
CA LYS A 161 -14.94 -0.43 3.81
C LYS A 161 -16.20 -0.67 2.99
N ALA A 162 -17.09 0.31 2.87
CA ALA A 162 -18.31 0.21 2.07
C ALA A 162 -18.02 0.01 0.58
N ALA A 163 -17.05 0.76 0.01
CA ALA A 163 -16.68 0.64 -1.39
C ALA A 163 -16.03 -0.71 -1.75
N LEU A 164 -15.34 -1.36 -0.80
CA LEU A 164 -14.72 -2.67 -1.02
C LEU A 164 -15.69 -3.85 -0.82
N GLN A 165 -16.85 -3.61 -0.19
CA GLN A 165 -17.90 -4.62 0.04
C GLN A 165 -18.98 -4.61 -1.06
N SER A 166 -19.02 -3.60 -1.92
CA SER A 166 -19.96 -3.45 -3.05
C SER A 166 -19.52 -4.29 -4.26
#